data_d40cf10bae8ad57b303c5100f4409f11
#
_entry.id   d40cf10bae8ad57b303c5100f4409f11
#
_cell.length_a   1.000
_cell.length_b   1.000
_cell.length_c   1.000
_cell.angle_alpha   90.00
_cell.angle_beta   90.00
_cell.angle_gamma   90.00
#
_symmetry.space_group_name_H-M   'P 1'
#
loop_
_entity.id
_entity.type
_entity.pdbx_description
1 polymer ?
#
loop_
_entity_poly.entity_id
_entity_poly.type
_entity_poly.pdbx_seq_one_letter_code
_entity_poly.pdbx_strand_id
1 'polypeptide(L)'
;DRLDTIYYNKNWKVTPNKAFATYYRLALYPADTTAPKEFRTYYMSGELQGEGCFAVIDNKDDAKSEFIGAVTTYFKNGKVETQKSYQSGLLTGEYTSYFNNGNIKEHFFMNEGKKTGVGASFSENGRVCTLTPYKNDVPEGFYVVVDADGNYSKYSLSDRQPILEVPSQDEIVTEYKNGVAWPYYNKNGLIVGVSNSVVDENIGDYREIGLFIVNKSMINVDIDPAQIEIYDMKGGKRKNFELVSAD
;
A
#
# COMPACT_ATOMS: atom_id res chain seq x y z
N ASP A 1 6.96 22.37 32.18
CA ASP A 1 7.52 21.49 31.13
C ASP A 1 8.94 21.11 31.47
N ARG A 2 9.32 19.86 31.22
CA ARG A 2 10.69 19.38 31.31
C ARG A 2 11.16 18.93 29.93
N LEU A 3 12.35 19.37 29.54
CA LEU A 3 13.00 18.99 28.28
C LEU A 3 14.27 18.21 28.59
N ASP A 4 14.32 16.94 28.19
CA ASP A 4 15.47 16.09 28.35
C ASP A 4 16.21 15.96 27.03
N THR A 5 17.56 15.96 27.09
CA THR A 5 18.40 15.67 25.93
C THR A 5 19.06 14.31 26.12
N ILE A 6 18.84 13.40 25.17
CA ILE A 6 19.35 12.04 25.22
C ILE A 6 20.22 11.80 23.98
N TYR A 7 21.44 11.28 24.18
CA TYR A 7 22.37 10.98 23.10
C TYR A 7 22.36 9.49 22.78
N TYR A 8 22.30 9.14 21.49
CA TYR A 8 22.28 7.77 20.99
C TYR A 8 23.48 7.52 20.05
N ASN A 9 24.08 6.34 20.17
CA ASN A 9 25.04 5.87 19.20
C ASN A 9 24.33 5.34 17.92
N LYS A 10 25.10 4.89 16.94
CA LYS A 10 24.58 4.35 15.67
C LYS A 10 23.64 3.14 15.82
N ASN A 11 23.69 2.45 16.96
CA ASN A 11 22.85 1.28 17.25
C ASN A 11 21.66 1.63 18.16
N TRP A 12 21.32 2.91 18.29
CA TRP A 12 20.21 3.41 19.12
C TRP A 12 20.34 3.07 20.61
N LYS A 13 21.57 2.83 21.08
CA LYS A 13 21.84 2.70 22.51
C LYS A 13 22.22 4.06 23.08
N VAL A 14 21.71 4.36 24.26
CA VAL A 14 22.03 5.60 24.96
C VAL A 14 23.53 5.64 25.28
N THR A 15 24.17 6.77 25.02
CA THR A 15 25.58 7.02 25.36
C THR A 15 25.69 8.29 26.17
N PRO A 16 26.38 8.25 27.32
CA PRO A 16 26.65 9.46 28.13
C PRO A 16 27.67 10.38 27.47
N ASN A 17 28.49 9.84 26.57
CA ASN A 17 29.55 10.60 25.91
C ASN A 17 29.06 11.10 24.53
N LYS A 18 28.87 12.41 24.43
CA LYS A 18 28.43 13.08 23.20
C LYS A 18 29.37 12.81 22.01
N ALA A 19 30.66 12.56 22.26
CA ALA A 19 31.63 12.29 21.18
C ALA A 19 31.35 10.97 20.45
N PHE A 20 30.65 10.03 21.07
CA PHE A 20 30.22 8.76 20.46
C PHE A 20 28.79 8.76 19.96
N ALA A 21 28.11 9.90 20.06
CA ALA A 21 26.73 10.01 19.61
C ALA A 21 26.65 10.14 18.08
N THR A 22 25.67 9.48 17.53
CA THR A 22 25.22 9.65 16.12
C THR A 22 23.99 10.51 16.05
N TYR A 23 23.13 10.44 17.08
CA TYR A 23 21.88 11.18 17.19
C TYR A 23 21.75 11.80 18.57
N TYR A 24 20.95 12.87 18.65
CA TYR A 24 20.43 13.36 19.92
C TYR A 24 18.92 13.55 19.83
N ARG A 25 18.23 13.27 20.91
CA ARG A 25 16.78 13.42 21.04
C ARG A 25 16.46 14.48 22.09
N LEU A 26 15.55 15.36 21.73
CA LEU A 26 14.86 16.25 22.65
C LEU A 26 13.53 15.60 23.01
N ALA A 27 13.34 15.27 24.28
CA ALA A 27 12.11 14.68 24.80
C ALA A 27 11.41 15.70 25.70
N LEU A 28 10.19 16.11 25.28
CA LEU A 28 9.38 17.06 26.00
C LEU A 28 8.37 16.33 26.90
N TYR A 29 8.42 16.66 28.19
CA TYR A 29 7.47 16.22 29.21
C TYR A 29 6.66 17.44 29.63
N PRO A 30 5.44 17.61 29.14
CA PRO A 30 4.61 18.75 29.47
C PRO A 30 4.25 18.76 30.95
N ALA A 31 4.07 19.96 31.53
CA ALA A 31 3.57 20.13 32.89
C ALA A 31 2.12 19.66 33.04
N ASP A 32 1.31 19.85 32.00
CA ASP A 32 -0.01 19.25 31.88
C ASP A 32 0.14 17.76 31.55
N THR A 33 -0.17 16.92 32.52
CA THR A 33 -0.04 15.47 32.39
C THR A 33 -1.03 14.85 31.41
N THR A 34 -2.04 15.59 30.93
CA THR A 34 -2.98 15.16 29.91
C THR A 34 -2.47 15.44 28.48
N ALA A 35 -1.51 16.33 28.33
CA ALA A 35 -0.89 16.64 27.06
C ALA A 35 0.07 15.51 26.62
N PRO A 36 0.19 15.24 25.32
CA PRO A 36 1.07 14.21 24.82
C PRO A 36 2.54 14.59 25.08
N LYS A 37 3.35 13.59 25.44
CA LYS A 37 4.81 13.74 25.47
C LYS A 37 5.31 13.60 24.04
N GLU A 38 6.16 14.53 23.64
CA GLU A 38 6.66 14.62 22.26
C GLU A 38 8.18 14.47 22.23
N PHE A 39 8.69 13.95 21.13
CA PHE A 39 10.12 13.92 20.89
C PHE A 39 10.48 14.44 19.51
N ARG A 40 11.67 15.02 19.42
CA ARG A 40 12.38 15.27 18.15
C ARG A 40 13.80 14.74 18.26
N THR A 41 14.18 13.93 17.32
CA THR A 41 15.51 13.36 17.20
C THR A 41 16.23 14.01 16.04
N TYR A 42 17.49 14.31 16.23
CA TYR A 42 18.34 15.00 15.26
C TYR A 42 19.60 14.18 15.01
N TYR A 43 20.12 14.25 13.80
CA TYR A 43 21.50 13.91 13.53
C TYR A 43 22.42 14.83 14.30
N MET A 44 23.64 14.39 14.63
CA MET A 44 24.61 15.26 15.33
C MET A 44 25.01 16.49 14.53
N SER A 45 24.76 16.50 13.23
CA SER A 45 24.92 17.64 12.31
C SER A 45 23.76 18.66 12.36
N GLY A 46 22.64 18.32 13.04
CA GLY A 46 21.53 19.23 13.32
C GLY A 46 20.27 19.00 12.49
N GLU A 47 20.30 18.15 11.47
CA GLU A 47 19.13 17.85 10.67
C GLU A 47 18.14 16.98 11.47
N LEU A 48 16.83 17.20 11.29
CA LEU A 48 15.79 16.39 11.90
C LEU A 48 15.88 14.95 11.37
N GLN A 49 15.93 13.99 12.30
CA GLN A 49 15.97 12.56 11.98
C GLN A 49 14.61 11.89 12.27
N GLY A 50 13.86 12.38 13.26
CA GLY A 50 12.56 11.80 13.57
C GLY A 50 11.79 12.61 14.59
N GLU A 51 10.46 12.45 14.55
CA GLU A 51 9.54 13.09 15.49
C GLU A 51 8.30 12.23 15.73
N GLY A 52 7.66 12.47 16.85
CA GLY A 52 6.43 11.79 17.24
C GLY A 52 6.13 11.93 18.72
N CYS A 53 5.22 11.09 19.20
CA CYS A 53 4.83 11.03 20.60
C CYS A 53 5.30 9.73 21.25
N PHE A 54 5.42 9.76 22.59
CA PHE A 54 5.84 8.62 23.37
C PHE A 54 5.08 8.50 24.70
N ALA A 55 4.95 7.28 25.18
CA ALA A 55 4.54 6.98 26.55
C ALA A 55 5.75 6.91 27.46
N VAL A 56 6.78 6.16 27.04
CA VAL A 56 8.02 5.95 27.80
C VAL A 56 9.21 6.02 26.85
N ILE A 57 10.27 6.71 27.26
CA ILE A 57 11.60 6.61 26.64
C ILE A 57 12.51 5.83 27.59
N ASP A 58 13.05 4.70 27.11
CA ASP A 58 14.03 3.92 27.86
C ASP A 58 15.38 4.63 27.90
N ASN A 59 15.99 4.71 29.07
CA ASN A 59 17.20 5.47 29.30
C ASN A 59 18.50 4.73 28.96
N LYS A 60 18.41 3.54 28.37
CA LYS A 60 19.55 2.70 27.94
C LYS A 60 19.45 2.26 26.49
N ASP A 61 18.23 1.95 26.04
CA ASP A 61 17.99 1.27 24.78
C ASP A 61 16.68 1.75 24.12
N ASP A 62 16.78 2.48 23.02
CA ASP A 62 15.61 3.02 22.33
C ASP A 62 14.63 1.92 21.85
N ALA A 63 15.11 0.71 21.61
CA ALA A 63 14.25 -0.43 21.26
C ALA A 63 13.25 -0.82 22.35
N LYS A 64 13.45 -0.33 23.59
CA LYS A 64 12.55 -0.51 24.73
C LYS A 64 11.66 0.71 24.97
N SER A 65 11.80 1.77 24.19
CA SER A 65 10.94 2.94 24.27
C SER A 65 9.55 2.59 23.70
N GLU A 66 8.52 3.17 24.32
CA GLU A 66 7.13 2.99 23.92
C GLU A 66 6.63 4.25 23.23
N PHE A 67 6.47 4.16 21.92
CA PHE A 67 5.90 5.25 21.12
C PHE A 67 4.39 5.13 21.01
N ILE A 68 3.71 6.24 20.74
CA ILE A 68 2.26 6.33 20.55
C ILE A 68 1.94 7.24 19.37
N GLY A 69 0.86 6.90 18.64
CA GLY A 69 0.43 7.67 17.46
C GLY A 69 1.44 7.63 16.32
N ALA A 70 1.39 8.66 15.49
CA ALA A 70 2.25 8.76 14.33
C ALA A 70 3.71 9.07 14.71
N VAL A 71 4.64 8.35 14.08
CA VAL A 71 6.08 8.60 14.16
C VAL A 71 6.63 8.69 12.74
N THR A 72 7.32 9.79 12.46
CA THR A 72 7.96 10.02 11.16
C THR A 72 9.47 10.09 11.34
N THR A 73 10.22 9.43 10.45
CA THR A 73 11.67 9.58 10.37
C THR A 73 12.09 10.19 9.03
N TYR A 74 13.25 10.82 9.02
CA TYR A 74 13.73 11.60 7.90
C TYR A 74 15.16 11.23 7.54
N PHE A 75 15.47 11.23 6.26
CA PHE A 75 16.83 11.24 5.75
C PHE A 75 17.52 12.58 6.07
N LYS A 76 18.84 12.62 6.02
CA LYS A 76 19.60 13.87 6.21
C LYS A 76 19.25 14.97 5.22
N ASN A 77 18.71 14.65 4.04
CA ASN A 77 18.24 15.63 3.06
C ASN A 77 16.85 16.21 3.40
N GLY A 78 16.27 15.85 4.54
CA GLY A 78 14.96 16.31 5.01
C GLY A 78 13.75 15.58 4.41
N LYS A 79 13.96 14.66 3.47
CA LYS A 79 12.86 13.85 2.95
C LYS A 79 12.47 12.76 3.94
N VAL A 80 11.20 12.39 3.92
CA VAL A 80 10.67 11.32 4.76
C VAL A 80 11.38 10.01 4.45
N GLU A 81 11.81 9.29 5.48
CA GLU A 81 12.39 7.95 5.40
C GLU A 81 11.37 6.88 5.77
N THR A 82 10.62 7.08 6.89
CA THR A 82 9.53 6.18 7.27
C THR A 82 8.37 6.96 7.88
N GLN A 83 7.16 6.46 7.66
CA GLN A 83 5.95 6.83 8.38
C GLN A 83 5.34 5.57 8.99
N LYS A 84 5.01 5.63 10.25
CA LYS A 84 4.48 4.50 11.00
C LYS A 84 3.62 4.97 12.17
N SER A 85 2.72 4.13 12.62
CA SER A 85 1.84 4.43 13.74
C SER A 85 1.98 3.39 14.85
N TYR A 86 1.80 3.84 16.08
CA TYR A 86 1.90 3.01 17.27
C TYR A 86 0.65 3.11 18.12
N GLN A 87 0.22 1.98 18.65
CA GLN A 87 -0.81 1.89 19.68
C GLN A 87 -0.28 1.02 20.81
N SER A 88 -0.29 1.54 22.05
CA SER A 88 0.26 0.85 23.23
C SER A 88 1.67 0.31 23.03
N GLY A 89 2.55 1.09 22.41
CA GLY A 89 3.94 0.73 22.12
C GLY A 89 4.14 -0.23 20.93
N LEU A 90 3.06 -0.75 20.33
CA LEU A 90 3.13 -1.69 19.22
C LEU A 90 2.80 -1.00 17.89
N LEU A 91 3.53 -1.35 16.85
CA LEU A 91 3.23 -0.89 15.48
C LEU A 91 1.83 -1.37 15.08
N THR A 92 0.99 -0.42 14.65
CA THR A 92 -0.40 -0.69 14.27
C THR A 92 -0.81 0.24 13.14
N GLY A 93 -1.56 -0.27 12.15
CA GLY A 93 -1.96 0.48 10.98
C GLY A 93 -0.92 0.48 9.87
N GLU A 94 -0.85 1.53 9.10
CA GLU A 94 0.04 1.63 7.94
C GLU A 94 1.49 1.84 8.35
N TYR A 95 2.38 1.16 7.65
CA TYR A 95 3.81 1.40 7.62
C TYR A 95 4.23 1.71 6.19
N THR A 96 4.90 2.81 5.99
CA THR A 96 5.47 3.18 4.70
C THR A 96 6.93 3.59 4.87
N SER A 97 7.81 3.02 4.06
CA SER A 97 9.19 3.48 3.91
C SER A 97 9.42 4.07 2.52
N TYR A 98 10.40 4.93 2.42
CA TYR A 98 10.68 5.70 1.22
C TYR A 98 12.14 5.55 0.81
N PHE A 99 12.41 5.69 -0.46
CA PHE A 99 13.76 5.91 -0.98
C PHE A 99 14.19 7.36 -0.74
N ASN A 100 15.49 7.61 -0.81
CA ASN A 100 16.06 8.95 -0.63
C ASN A 100 15.60 9.98 -1.70
N ASN A 101 15.06 9.51 -2.83
CA ASN A 101 14.43 10.36 -3.83
C ASN A 101 12.99 10.78 -3.45
N GLY A 102 12.37 10.13 -2.45
CA GLY A 102 11.02 10.38 -1.94
C GLY A 102 9.96 9.42 -2.48
N ASN A 103 10.30 8.52 -3.38
CA ASN A 103 9.38 7.48 -3.83
C ASN A 103 9.21 6.40 -2.75
N ILE A 104 8.02 5.79 -2.70
CA ILE A 104 7.74 4.69 -1.78
C ILE A 104 8.68 3.52 -2.08
N LYS A 105 9.25 2.94 -1.04
CA LYS A 105 10.10 1.74 -1.08
C LYS A 105 9.32 0.50 -0.68
N GLU A 106 8.60 0.60 0.45
CA GLU A 106 7.78 -0.49 0.98
C GLU A 106 6.52 0.08 1.62
N HIS A 107 5.44 -0.63 1.49
CA HIS A 107 4.18 -0.33 2.17
C HIS A 107 3.54 -1.63 2.65
N PHE A 108 3.11 -1.67 3.91
CA PHE A 108 2.38 -2.78 4.48
C PHE A 108 1.56 -2.36 5.70
N PHE A 109 0.65 -3.23 6.11
CA PHE A 109 -0.16 -3.03 7.32
C PHE A 109 0.42 -3.81 8.48
N MET A 110 0.33 -3.19 9.66
CA MET A 110 0.74 -3.78 10.93
C MET A 110 -0.46 -3.94 11.84
N ASN A 111 -0.51 -5.05 12.55
CA ASN A 111 -1.45 -5.26 13.65
C ASN A 111 -0.68 -5.81 14.85
N GLU A 112 -0.69 -5.07 15.96
CA GLU A 112 0.04 -5.45 17.19
C GLU A 112 1.51 -5.84 16.95
N GLY A 113 2.21 -5.07 16.12
CA GLY A 113 3.61 -5.29 15.79
C GLY A 113 3.87 -6.35 14.71
N LYS A 114 2.83 -6.93 14.10
CA LYS A 114 2.95 -7.99 13.09
C LYS A 114 2.40 -7.55 11.75
N LYS A 115 3.08 -7.91 10.68
CA LYS A 115 2.58 -7.68 9.31
C LYS A 115 1.29 -8.44 9.06
N THR A 116 0.31 -7.76 8.46
CA THR A 116 -0.97 -8.33 8.08
C THR A 116 -1.44 -7.73 6.75
N GLY A 117 -2.34 -8.43 6.06
CA GLY A 117 -2.81 -7.99 4.74
C GLY A 117 -1.71 -8.07 3.68
N VAL A 118 -1.81 -7.25 2.65
CA VAL A 118 -0.86 -7.28 1.54
C VAL A 118 0.22 -6.22 1.71
N GLY A 119 1.46 -6.68 1.70
CA GLY A 119 2.62 -5.81 1.61
C GLY A 119 3.08 -5.64 0.17
N ALA A 120 3.53 -4.43 -0.17
CA ALA A 120 4.08 -4.09 -1.46
C ALA A 120 5.52 -3.59 -1.33
N SER A 121 6.37 -3.94 -2.29
CA SER A 121 7.66 -3.30 -2.49
C SER A 121 7.72 -2.60 -3.84
N PHE A 122 8.53 -1.56 -3.92
CA PHE A 122 8.65 -0.71 -5.09
C PHE A 122 10.12 -0.53 -5.46
N SER A 123 10.38 -0.23 -6.71
CA SER A 123 11.68 0.23 -7.20
C SER A 123 11.83 1.75 -6.99
N GLU A 124 13.06 2.26 -7.10
CA GLU A 124 13.33 3.70 -6.93
C GLU A 124 12.58 4.60 -7.90
N ASN A 125 12.16 4.08 -9.05
CA ASN A 125 11.34 4.81 -10.02
C ASN A 125 9.82 4.72 -9.74
N GLY A 126 9.40 4.12 -8.60
CA GLY A 126 8.02 4.04 -8.14
C GLY A 126 7.20 2.89 -8.71
N ARG A 127 7.81 1.96 -9.47
CA ARG A 127 7.10 0.78 -9.97
C ARG A 127 6.97 -0.29 -8.89
N VAL A 128 5.83 -0.96 -8.84
CA VAL A 128 5.62 -2.13 -7.98
C VAL A 128 6.59 -3.25 -8.40
N CYS A 129 7.31 -3.80 -7.44
CA CYS A 129 8.20 -4.95 -7.65
C CYS A 129 7.61 -6.24 -7.11
N THR A 130 7.05 -6.21 -5.90
CA THR A 130 6.44 -7.40 -5.30
C THR A 130 5.17 -7.05 -4.55
N LEU A 131 4.26 -8.02 -4.51
CA LEU A 131 3.09 -8.02 -3.65
C LEU A 131 3.08 -9.33 -2.87
N THR A 132 3.01 -9.24 -1.55
CA THR A 132 3.09 -10.42 -0.67
C THR A 132 2.00 -10.34 0.39
N PRO A 133 1.07 -11.31 0.45
CA PRO A 133 0.11 -11.40 1.55
C PRO A 133 0.80 -11.85 2.84
N TYR A 134 0.41 -11.25 3.95
CA TYR A 134 0.92 -11.59 5.28
C TYR A 134 -0.22 -11.86 6.26
N LYS A 135 0.00 -12.79 7.15
CA LYS A 135 -0.81 -13.03 8.35
C LYS A 135 0.12 -13.26 9.53
N ASN A 136 0.12 -12.31 10.47
CA ASN A 136 0.97 -12.35 11.66
C ASN A 136 2.46 -12.56 11.34
N ASP A 137 3.02 -11.76 10.43
CA ASP A 137 4.37 -11.82 9.88
C ASP A 137 4.66 -13.00 8.94
N VAL A 138 3.77 -13.97 8.86
CA VAL A 138 3.93 -15.13 7.99
C VAL A 138 3.40 -14.80 6.61
N PRO A 139 4.23 -14.87 5.55
CA PRO A 139 3.73 -14.78 4.20
C PRO A 139 2.81 -15.97 3.90
N GLU A 140 1.62 -15.71 3.32
CA GLU A 140 0.64 -16.74 3.02
C GLU A 140 0.33 -16.85 1.53
N GLY A 141 0.13 -18.07 1.05
CA GLY A 141 -0.36 -18.36 -0.28
C GLY A 141 0.69 -18.17 -1.37
N PHE A 142 0.74 -17.01 -1.97
CA PHE A 142 1.64 -16.70 -3.07
C PHE A 142 2.18 -15.25 -2.97
N TYR A 143 3.28 -14.99 -3.63
CA TYR A 143 3.74 -13.62 -3.87
C TYR A 143 3.76 -13.32 -5.37
N VAL A 144 3.59 -12.05 -5.69
CA VAL A 144 3.63 -11.55 -7.06
C VAL A 144 4.92 -10.78 -7.27
N VAL A 145 5.57 -11.02 -8.39
CA VAL A 145 6.70 -10.22 -8.89
C VAL A 145 6.24 -9.49 -10.14
N VAL A 146 6.51 -8.21 -10.21
CA VAL A 146 6.20 -7.37 -11.37
C VAL A 146 7.51 -7.00 -12.05
N ASP A 147 7.65 -7.31 -13.34
CA ASP A 147 8.84 -6.97 -14.12
C ASP A 147 8.86 -5.49 -14.58
N ALA A 148 9.93 -5.12 -15.30
CA ALA A 148 10.11 -3.75 -15.77
C ALA A 148 9.05 -3.31 -16.81
N ASP A 149 8.43 -4.25 -17.49
CA ASP A 149 7.41 -4.02 -18.51
C ASP A 149 5.99 -4.02 -17.94
N GLY A 150 5.86 -4.31 -16.61
CA GLY A 150 4.59 -4.37 -15.91
C GLY A 150 3.91 -5.75 -15.95
N ASN A 151 4.56 -6.76 -16.55
CA ASN A 151 4.05 -8.12 -16.48
C ASN A 151 4.27 -8.67 -15.08
N TYR A 152 3.33 -9.49 -14.62
CA TYR A 152 3.45 -10.09 -13.30
C TYR A 152 3.53 -11.61 -13.40
N SER A 153 4.20 -12.19 -12.43
CA SER A 153 4.31 -13.62 -12.21
C SER A 153 3.97 -13.96 -10.77
N LYS A 154 3.19 -15.00 -10.57
CA LYS A 154 2.88 -15.53 -9.24
C LYS A 154 3.80 -16.68 -8.90
N TYR A 155 4.23 -16.74 -7.66
CA TYR A 155 5.08 -17.80 -7.13
C TYR A 155 4.47 -18.34 -5.84
N SER A 156 4.44 -19.65 -5.71
CA SER A 156 4.09 -20.33 -4.46
C SER A 156 5.12 -19.98 -3.37
N LEU A 157 4.64 -19.69 -2.18
CA LEU A 157 5.51 -19.46 -1.02
C LEU A 157 6.10 -20.75 -0.45
N SER A 158 5.46 -21.91 -0.70
CA SER A 158 5.86 -23.20 -0.15
C SER A 158 7.09 -23.77 -0.85
N ASP A 159 7.17 -23.66 -2.15
CA ASP A 159 8.22 -24.30 -2.98
C ASP A 159 8.93 -23.31 -3.92
N ARG A 160 8.51 -22.04 -3.93
CA ARG A 160 9.01 -20.97 -4.80
C ARG A 160 8.90 -21.29 -6.31
N GLN A 161 8.02 -22.23 -6.65
CA GLN A 161 7.73 -22.51 -8.05
C GLN A 161 6.76 -21.48 -8.62
N PRO A 162 6.91 -21.12 -9.90
CA PRO A 162 5.92 -20.31 -10.58
C PRO A 162 4.57 -21.03 -10.50
N ILE A 163 3.56 -20.32 -10.04
CA ILE A 163 2.19 -20.76 -10.22
C ILE A 163 1.89 -20.44 -11.69
N LEU A 164 2.03 -21.45 -12.53
CA LEU A 164 1.51 -21.39 -13.89
C LEU A 164 0.01 -21.28 -13.75
N GLU A 165 -0.51 -20.04 -13.81
CA GLU A 165 -1.90 -19.87 -14.20
C GLU A 165 -1.95 -20.42 -15.62
N VAL A 166 -2.32 -21.69 -15.76
CA VAL A 166 -2.83 -22.16 -17.04
C VAL A 166 -3.92 -21.16 -17.35
N PRO A 167 -3.84 -20.40 -18.45
CA PRO A 167 -4.96 -19.58 -18.85
C PRO A 167 -6.11 -20.60 -18.94
N SER A 168 -6.97 -20.64 -17.94
CA SER A 168 -8.28 -21.22 -18.15
C SER A 168 -8.74 -20.53 -19.41
N GLN A 169 -9.00 -21.31 -20.45
CA GLN A 169 -9.58 -20.80 -21.68
C GLN A 169 -10.50 -19.70 -21.24
N ASP A 170 -10.35 -18.51 -21.80
CA ASP A 170 -11.04 -17.28 -21.39
C ASP A 170 -12.47 -17.60 -20.97
N GLU A 171 -12.67 -17.98 -19.71
CA GLU A 171 -13.96 -18.39 -19.22
C GLU A 171 -14.75 -17.14 -18.96
N ILE A 172 -15.56 -16.79 -19.96
CA ILE A 172 -16.65 -15.87 -19.73
C ILE A 172 -17.60 -16.57 -18.77
N VAL A 173 -17.53 -16.19 -17.52
CA VAL A 173 -18.46 -16.67 -16.49
C VAL A 173 -19.77 -15.95 -16.68
N THR A 174 -20.86 -16.69 -16.79
CA THR A 174 -22.19 -16.10 -16.87
C THR A 174 -22.90 -16.34 -15.54
N GLU A 175 -23.14 -15.28 -14.78
CA GLU A 175 -24.02 -15.32 -13.62
C GLU A 175 -25.45 -14.91 -14.02
N TYR A 176 -26.43 -15.53 -13.39
CA TYR A 176 -27.83 -15.15 -13.57
C TYR A 176 -28.34 -14.49 -12.30
N LYS A 177 -28.73 -13.21 -12.39
CA LYS A 177 -29.33 -12.45 -11.29
C LYS A 177 -30.70 -11.91 -11.76
N ASN A 178 -31.74 -12.25 -11.05
CA ASN A 178 -33.11 -11.83 -11.39
C ASN A 178 -33.54 -12.16 -12.83
N GLY A 179 -33.08 -13.31 -13.34
CA GLY A 179 -33.42 -13.74 -14.72
C GLY A 179 -32.59 -13.07 -15.82
N VAL A 180 -31.68 -12.18 -15.47
CA VAL A 180 -30.78 -11.53 -16.42
C VAL A 180 -29.39 -12.21 -16.39
N ALA A 181 -28.86 -12.53 -17.56
CA ALA A 181 -27.55 -13.07 -17.73
C ALA A 181 -26.49 -11.95 -17.64
N TRP A 182 -25.51 -12.14 -16.77
CA TRP A 182 -24.39 -11.23 -16.57
C TRP A 182 -23.11 -11.94 -16.99
N PRO A 183 -22.74 -11.91 -18.27
CA PRO A 183 -21.46 -12.43 -18.70
C PRO A 183 -20.35 -11.49 -18.24
N TYR A 184 -19.36 -12.04 -17.60
CA TYR A 184 -18.19 -11.29 -17.21
C TYR A 184 -16.90 -12.10 -17.39
N TYR A 185 -15.83 -11.39 -17.63
CA TYR A 185 -14.49 -11.92 -17.67
C TYR A 185 -13.77 -11.57 -16.37
N ASN A 186 -13.20 -12.57 -15.73
CA ASN A 186 -12.43 -12.38 -14.50
C ASN A 186 -10.99 -12.86 -14.72
N LYS A 187 -10.05 -11.92 -14.73
CA LYS A 187 -8.64 -12.23 -14.80
C LYS A 187 -7.91 -11.48 -13.69
N ASN A 188 -7.27 -12.24 -12.82
CA ASN A 188 -6.42 -11.68 -11.78
C ASN A 188 -7.09 -10.66 -10.83
N GLY A 189 -8.38 -10.82 -10.59
CA GLY A 189 -9.16 -9.89 -9.77
C GLY A 189 -9.69 -8.67 -10.52
N LEU A 190 -9.35 -8.49 -11.80
CA LEU A 190 -10.04 -7.55 -12.67
C LEU A 190 -11.25 -8.26 -13.28
N ILE A 191 -12.44 -7.80 -12.95
CA ILE A 191 -13.70 -8.29 -13.47
C ILE A 191 -14.22 -7.27 -14.46
N VAL A 192 -14.39 -7.68 -15.71
CA VAL A 192 -14.97 -6.85 -16.75
C VAL A 192 -16.21 -7.56 -17.27
N GLY A 193 -17.36 -6.92 -17.19
CA GLY A 193 -18.60 -7.51 -17.63
C GLY A 193 -19.50 -6.52 -18.34
N VAL A 194 -20.44 -7.07 -19.07
CA VAL A 194 -21.42 -6.32 -19.85
C VAL A 194 -22.80 -6.64 -19.33
N SER A 195 -23.57 -5.62 -18.98
CA SER A 195 -24.99 -5.78 -18.67
C SER A 195 -25.81 -5.44 -19.88
N ASN A 196 -26.72 -6.34 -20.27
CA ASN A 196 -27.80 -5.96 -21.14
C ASN A 196 -28.89 -5.33 -20.28
N SER A 197 -28.96 -4.00 -20.27
CA SER A 197 -30.20 -3.38 -19.79
C SER A 197 -31.34 -3.72 -20.73
N VAL A 198 -32.50 -4.05 -20.16
CA VAL A 198 -33.72 -4.17 -20.94
C VAL A 198 -34.02 -2.79 -21.51
N VAL A 199 -33.85 -2.66 -22.80
CA VAL A 199 -34.05 -1.39 -23.51
C VAL A 199 -35.51 -0.98 -23.34
N ASP A 200 -35.75 0.22 -22.88
CA ASP A 200 -37.01 0.90 -23.01
C ASP A 200 -37.26 1.07 -24.54
N GLU A 201 -38.37 0.54 -25.06
CA GLU A 201 -38.70 0.48 -26.50
C GLU A 201 -38.75 1.86 -27.17
N ASN A 202 -38.52 2.93 -26.45
CA ASN A 202 -38.63 4.31 -26.91
C ASN A 202 -37.32 4.98 -27.34
N ILE A 203 -36.19 4.29 -27.35
CA ILE A 203 -34.87 4.89 -27.71
C ILE A 203 -34.49 4.62 -29.18
N GLY A 204 -35.38 4.16 -30.02
CA GLY A 204 -35.11 3.93 -31.44
C GLY A 204 -34.12 2.79 -31.72
N ASP A 205 -33.17 2.98 -32.64
CA ASP A 205 -32.19 1.96 -33.05
C ASP A 205 -30.97 1.81 -32.09
N TYR A 206 -30.98 2.51 -30.97
CA TYR A 206 -29.90 2.44 -29.97
C TYR A 206 -30.20 1.42 -28.90
N ARG A 207 -29.16 0.72 -28.49
CA ARG A 207 -29.19 -0.18 -27.33
C ARG A 207 -28.21 0.33 -26.30
N GLU A 208 -28.66 0.49 -25.09
CA GLU A 208 -27.81 0.79 -23.97
C GLU A 208 -27.13 -0.51 -23.47
N ILE A 209 -25.82 -0.50 -23.43
CA ILE A 209 -25.01 -1.60 -22.90
C ILE A 209 -24.25 -1.03 -21.70
N GLY A 210 -24.54 -1.52 -20.51
CA GLY A 210 -23.78 -1.19 -19.34
C GLY A 210 -22.46 -1.96 -19.32
N LEU A 211 -21.34 -1.27 -19.29
CA LEU A 211 -20.02 -1.84 -19.01
C LEU A 211 -19.75 -1.66 -17.53
N PHE A 212 -19.46 -2.74 -16.82
CA PHE A 212 -18.98 -2.64 -15.44
C PHE A 212 -17.57 -3.20 -15.32
N ILE A 213 -16.76 -2.52 -14.53
CA ILE A 213 -15.38 -2.90 -14.25
C ILE A 213 -15.21 -2.90 -12.74
N VAL A 214 -14.85 -4.06 -12.18
CA VAL A 214 -14.59 -4.21 -10.76
C VAL A 214 -13.14 -4.63 -10.60
N ASN A 215 -12.35 -3.77 -10.01
CA ASN A 215 -10.97 -4.07 -9.68
C ASN A 215 -10.89 -4.65 -8.27
N LYS A 216 -10.75 -5.97 -8.17
CA LYS A 216 -10.39 -6.68 -6.93
C LYS A 216 -8.92 -7.06 -6.91
N SER A 217 -8.15 -6.64 -7.93
CA SER A 217 -6.72 -6.82 -7.96
C SER A 217 -6.04 -5.85 -6.99
N MET A 218 -4.81 -6.15 -6.63
CA MET A 218 -3.99 -5.31 -5.77
C MET A 218 -3.18 -4.25 -6.55
N ILE A 219 -3.48 -4.08 -7.83
CA ILE A 219 -2.79 -3.16 -8.75
C ILE A 219 -3.78 -2.08 -9.14
N ASN A 220 -3.36 -0.83 -9.11
CA ASN A 220 -4.15 0.24 -9.70
C ASN A 220 -4.24 0.03 -11.21
N VAL A 221 -5.45 0.02 -11.72
CA VAL A 221 -5.72 -0.08 -13.14
C VAL A 221 -6.31 1.25 -13.59
N ASP A 222 -5.54 1.97 -14.40
CA ASP A 222 -6.04 3.16 -15.08
C ASP A 222 -6.77 2.73 -16.35
N ILE A 223 -8.03 3.11 -16.44
CA ILE A 223 -8.87 2.81 -17.60
C ILE A 223 -9.10 4.13 -18.32
N ASP A 224 -8.54 4.22 -19.52
CA ASP A 224 -8.87 5.32 -20.43
C ASP A 224 -10.13 4.97 -21.23
N PRO A 225 -11.27 5.61 -20.96
CA PRO A 225 -12.52 5.33 -21.66
C PRO A 225 -12.41 5.51 -23.18
N ALA A 226 -11.51 6.38 -23.65
CA ALA A 226 -11.29 6.64 -25.07
C ALA A 226 -10.61 5.47 -25.81
N GLN A 227 -9.98 4.55 -25.05
CA GLN A 227 -9.34 3.36 -25.60
C GLN A 227 -10.20 2.09 -25.52
N ILE A 228 -11.42 2.20 -25.00
CA ILE A 228 -12.35 1.06 -24.95
C ILE A 228 -12.87 0.78 -26.37
N GLU A 229 -12.54 -0.39 -26.88
CA GLU A 229 -12.99 -0.86 -28.19
C GLU A 229 -14.01 -1.99 -28.01
N ILE A 230 -15.18 -1.87 -28.64
CA ILE A 230 -16.23 -2.87 -28.61
C ILE A 230 -16.35 -3.51 -30.00
N TYR A 231 -16.25 -4.84 -30.03
CA TYR A 231 -16.32 -5.61 -31.26
C TYR A 231 -17.59 -6.46 -31.30
N ASP A 232 -18.22 -6.53 -32.47
CA ASP A 232 -19.30 -7.48 -32.74
C ASP A 232 -18.69 -8.84 -33.11
N MET A 233 -18.91 -9.83 -32.23
CA MET A 233 -18.40 -11.20 -32.41
C MET A 233 -18.93 -11.91 -33.69
N LYS A 234 -19.97 -11.41 -34.32
CA LYS A 234 -20.56 -11.98 -35.54
C LYS A 234 -19.96 -11.47 -36.85
N GLY A 235 -19.18 -10.42 -36.82
CA GLY A 235 -18.68 -9.83 -38.07
C GLY A 235 -17.33 -9.17 -38.05
N GLY A 236 -16.65 -9.12 -36.92
CA GLY A 236 -15.32 -8.48 -36.78
C GLY A 236 -15.31 -6.97 -37.08
N LYS A 237 -16.47 -6.33 -37.18
CA LYS A 237 -16.57 -4.90 -37.46
C LYS A 237 -16.59 -4.10 -36.18
N ARG A 238 -15.70 -3.14 -36.09
CA ARG A 238 -15.79 -2.07 -35.08
C ARG A 238 -17.11 -1.34 -35.21
N LYS A 239 -17.81 -1.17 -34.11
CA LYS A 239 -18.93 -0.22 -34.03
C LYS A 239 -18.47 0.96 -33.19
N ASN A 240 -18.78 2.16 -33.65
CA ASN A 240 -18.57 3.37 -32.87
C ASN A 240 -19.66 3.42 -31.79
N PHE A 241 -19.24 3.60 -30.54
CA PHE A 241 -20.12 3.80 -29.41
C PHE A 241 -19.86 5.18 -28.83
N GLU A 242 -20.89 5.82 -28.40
CA GLU A 242 -20.81 7.05 -27.64
C GLU A 242 -20.84 6.65 -26.15
N LEU A 243 -19.80 7.01 -25.41
CA LEU A 243 -19.76 6.81 -23.97
C LEU A 243 -20.61 7.89 -23.32
N VAL A 244 -21.70 7.51 -22.73
CA VAL A 244 -22.51 8.39 -21.89
C VAL A 244 -22.09 8.16 -20.45
N SER A 245 -21.50 9.18 -19.80
CA SER A 245 -21.24 9.10 -18.36
C SER A 245 -22.58 9.12 -17.63
N ALA A 246 -22.80 8.17 -16.73
CA ALA A 246 -23.83 8.32 -15.72
C ALA A 246 -23.33 9.34 -14.68
N ASP A 247 -24.04 10.45 -14.55
CA ASP A 247 -23.86 11.42 -13.47
C ASP A 247 -24.27 10.83 -12.11
#